data_10b76b598af849439431ee786153474e
#
_entry.id   10b76b598af849439431ee786153474e
#
_cell.length_a   1.000
_cell.length_b   1.000
_cell.length_c   1.000
_cell.angle_alpha   90.00
_cell.angle_beta   90.00
_cell.angle_gamma   90.00
#
_symmetry.space_group_name_H-M   'P 1'
#
loop_
_entity.id
_entity.type
_entity.pdbx_description
1 polymer ?
#
loop_
_entity_poly.entity_id
_entity_poly.type
_entity_poly.pdbx_seq_one_letter_code
_entity_poly.pdbx_strand_id
1 'polypeptide(L)'
;MKFNSILETVGDTPLVKLNKLGPEGVNVWVKVEAFNPMGSVKDRMALAMIEDAERSGELKSGQTVVEATSGNTGIGLAMVCARKGYPLVVTMAESFSVERRKLLRFLGAKVVLTPAAEKGTGMTKKAEELAAKHGWFMTKQFENPANADVHYRTTAREILADFGDQPVHAWVSGFGTGGTMLGVSRAMREASPETRIIAAEPDNSPILGAGIPQPRGKDGRPDGSHPHFRPHLMQGWSPDFISDLTQAAVDDELIDDIVAVNGADAMAMSRALAQQEGFFVGTSSVATLAAALEYAKTAPKGANIVAMLPDTGERYLSTPLFGEISEDMTEEEVALSKSTPNYRFDATAATAATAAAATPVAVDSEAAQYIEDVIDSEPVVLF
;
A
#
# COMPACT_ATOMS: atom_id res chain seq x y z
N MET A 1 -6.83 -24.04 -0.72
CA MET A 1 -5.37 -24.06 -0.51
C MET A 1 -5.07 -24.19 0.98
N LYS A 2 -3.95 -24.78 1.37
CA LYS A 2 -3.54 -24.91 2.79
C LYS A 2 -2.06 -24.54 2.89
N PHE A 3 -1.75 -23.55 3.74
CA PHE A 3 -0.41 -23.00 3.93
C PHE A 3 0.10 -23.27 5.35
N ASN A 4 1.41 -23.40 5.53
CA ASN A 4 2.04 -23.61 6.83
C ASN A 4 2.47 -22.29 7.49
N SER A 5 2.50 -21.21 6.73
CA SER A 5 2.91 -19.88 7.17
C SER A 5 2.15 -18.80 6.41
N ILE A 6 1.86 -17.69 7.08
CA ILE A 6 1.31 -16.49 6.42
C ILE A 6 2.25 -15.97 5.33
N LEU A 7 3.56 -16.20 5.43
CA LEU A 7 4.54 -15.78 4.44
C LEU A 7 4.40 -16.50 3.10
N GLU A 8 3.84 -17.72 3.10
CA GLU A 8 3.57 -18.49 1.87
C GLU A 8 2.37 -17.94 1.08
N THR A 9 1.62 -17.00 1.64
CA THR A 9 0.48 -16.34 0.98
C THR A 9 0.85 -15.01 0.33
N VAL A 10 2.14 -14.63 0.38
CA VAL A 10 2.63 -13.42 -0.27
C VAL A 10 2.78 -13.68 -1.77
N GLY A 11 2.19 -12.84 -2.59
CA GLY A 11 2.22 -13.00 -4.05
C GLY A 11 0.96 -13.66 -4.59
N ASP A 12 1.03 -14.14 -5.82
CA ASP A 12 -0.07 -14.74 -6.58
C ASP A 12 -1.35 -13.90 -6.52
N THR A 13 -1.18 -12.57 -6.57
CA THR A 13 -2.28 -11.62 -6.48
C THR A 13 -3.10 -11.60 -7.77
N PRO A 14 -4.41 -11.38 -7.69
CA PRO A 14 -5.26 -11.46 -8.86
C PRO A 14 -5.01 -10.34 -9.88
N LEU A 15 -5.17 -10.69 -11.15
CA LEU A 15 -5.28 -9.77 -12.26
C LEU A 15 -6.76 -9.71 -12.70
N VAL A 16 -7.40 -8.54 -12.56
CA VAL A 16 -8.84 -8.39 -12.77
C VAL A 16 -9.12 -7.37 -13.88
N LYS A 17 -10.02 -7.72 -14.80
CA LYS A 17 -10.44 -6.82 -15.88
C LYS A 17 -11.46 -5.80 -15.37
N LEU A 18 -11.29 -4.53 -15.74
CA LEU A 18 -12.32 -3.51 -15.57
C LEU A 18 -13.40 -3.66 -16.65
N ASN A 19 -14.66 -3.50 -16.25
CA ASN A 19 -15.79 -3.71 -17.14
C ASN A 19 -16.60 -2.45 -17.43
N LYS A 20 -16.46 -1.40 -16.63
CA LYS A 20 -17.27 -0.17 -16.73
C LYS A 20 -16.43 1.10 -16.92
N LEU A 21 -15.22 1.14 -16.36
CA LEU A 21 -14.38 2.35 -16.39
C LEU A 21 -13.44 2.41 -17.59
N GLY A 22 -13.15 1.28 -18.24
CA GLY A 22 -12.26 1.24 -19.41
C GLY A 22 -12.91 1.84 -20.67
N PRO A 23 -12.13 2.44 -21.59
CA PRO A 23 -12.63 2.89 -22.87
C PRO A 23 -13.08 1.71 -23.75
N GLU A 24 -14.09 1.95 -24.59
CA GLU A 24 -14.63 0.91 -25.46
C GLU A 24 -13.55 0.35 -26.41
N GLY A 25 -13.46 -0.96 -26.47
CA GLY A 25 -12.54 -1.67 -27.34
C GLY A 25 -11.10 -1.81 -26.83
N VAL A 26 -10.79 -1.35 -25.63
CA VAL A 26 -9.51 -1.56 -24.94
C VAL A 26 -9.73 -2.35 -23.66
N ASN A 27 -8.87 -3.31 -23.37
CA ASN A 27 -8.94 -4.10 -22.15
C ASN A 27 -8.00 -3.50 -21.09
N VAL A 28 -8.58 -2.95 -20.02
CA VAL A 28 -7.82 -2.47 -18.87
C VAL A 28 -7.90 -3.51 -17.76
N TRP A 29 -6.75 -3.99 -17.32
CA TRP A 29 -6.58 -4.98 -16.27
C TRP A 29 -5.89 -4.34 -15.08
N VAL A 30 -6.24 -4.76 -13.88
CA VAL A 30 -5.65 -4.25 -12.64
C VAL A 30 -5.00 -5.40 -11.86
N LYS A 31 -3.72 -5.26 -11.53
CA LYS A 31 -2.99 -6.17 -10.65
C LYS A 31 -3.21 -5.74 -9.21
N VAL A 32 -3.98 -6.51 -8.45
CA VAL A 32 -4.53 -6.08 -7.15
C VAL A 32 -3.64 -6.56 -6.01
N GLU A 33 -2.63 -5.77 -5.67
CA GLU A 33 -1.66 -6.08 -4.61
C GLU A 33 -2.24 -5.96 -3.18
N ALA A 34 -3.46 -5.45 -3.03
CA ALA A 34 -4.22 -5.49 -1.78
C ALA A 34 -4.53 -6.92 -1.31
N PHE A 35 -4.42 -7.92 -2.17
CA PHE A 35 -4.59 -9.34 -1.82
C PHE A 35 -3.38 -9.98 -1.13
N ASN A 36 -2.26 -9.29 -1.05
CA ASN A 36 -1.19 -9.73 -0.17
C ASN A 36 -1.67 -9.72 1.31
N PRO A 37 -1.11 -10.55 2.19
CA PRO A 37 -1.63 -10.77 3.55
C PRO A 37 -1.72 -9.52 4.42
N MET A 38 -0.81 -8.55 4.22
CA MET A 38 -0.88 -7.23 4.87
C MET A 38 -1.42 -6.14 3.94
N GLY A 39 -2.11 -6.51 2.87
CA GLY A 39 -2.85 -5.60 2.01
C GLY A 39 -2.00 -4.67 1.14
N SER A 40 -0.77 -5.03 0.79
CA SER A 40 0.04 -4.22 -0.10
C SER A 40 1.16 -4.95 -0.83
N VAL A 41 1.60 -4.34 -1.93
CA VAL A 41 2.79 -4.74 -2.72
C VAL A 41 4.07 -4.83 -1.88
N LYS A 42 4.13 -4.13 -0.74
CA LYS A 42 5.31 -4.08 0.12
C LYS A 42 5.55 -5.37 0.90
N ASP A 43 4.55 -6.25 0.99
CA ASP A 43 4.70 -7.56 1.61
C ASP A 43 5.73 -8.41 0.85
N ARG A 44 5.72 -8.33 -0.49
CA ARG A 44 6.70 -9.00 -1.36
C ARG A 44 8.12 -8.53 -1.08
N MET A 45 8.32 -7.22 -1.08
CA MET A 45 9.61 -6.59 -0.84
C MET A 45 10.11 -6.91 0.58
N ALA A 46 9.26 -6.79 1.60
CA ALA A 46 9.62 -7.06 2.98
C ALA A 46 10.11 -8.51 3.17
N LEU A 47 9.39 -9.47 2.59
CA LEU A 47 9.78 -10.88 2.63
C LEU A 47 11.12 -11.10 1.92
N ALA A 48 11.26 -10.59 0.71
CA ALA A 48 12.46 -10.78 -0.11
C ALA A 48 13.72 -10.19 0.53
N MET A 49 13.65 -8.97 1.08
CA MET A 49 14.80 -8.32 1.72
C MET A 49 15.26 -9.08 2.97
N ILE A 50 14.34 -9.61 3.78
CA ILE A 50 14.69 -10.40 4.96
C ILE A 50 15.30 -11.75 4.54
N GLU A 51 14.68 -12.45 3.59
CA GLU A 51 15.19 -13.75 3.14
C GLU A 51 16.52 -13.66 2.39
N ASP A 52 16.74 -12.58 1.66
CA ASP A 52 18.03 -12.32 1.02
C ASP A 52 19.12 -12.06 2.06
N ALA A 53 18.84 -11.26 3.06
CA ALA A 53 19.76 -10.97 4.14
C ALA A 53 20.07 -12.21 5.03
N GLU A 54 19.09 -13.09 5.24
CA GLU A 54 19.32 -14.39 5.89
C GLU A 54 20.25 -15.27 5.05
N ARG A 55 20.01 -15.35 3.74
CA ARG A 55 20.77 -16.18 2.80
C ARG A 55 22.22 -15.68 2.64
N SER A 56 22.43 -14.38 2.59
CA SER A 56 23.76 -13.76 2.51
C SER A 56 24.51 -13.79 3.83
N GLY A 57 23.81 -14.01 4.96
CA GLY A 57 24.38 -13.97 6.29
C GLY A 57 24.55 -12.54 6.87
N GLU A 58 24.00 -11.53 6.20
CA GLU A 58 23.98 -10.15 6.70
C GLU A 58 23.03 -10.00 7.90
N LEU A 59 21.88 -10.70 7.87
CA LEU A 59 20.96 -10.77 8.99
C LEU A 59 21.17 -12.05 9.78
N LYS A 60 21.57 -11.90 11.04
CA LYS A 60 21.81 -13.02 11.95
C LYS A 60 20.57 -13.34 12.77
N SER A 61 20.41 -14.60 13.15
CA SER A 61 19.30 -15.04 14.00
C SER A 61 19.19 -14.18 15.27
N GLY A 62 17.99 -13.66 15.54
CA GLY A 62 17.69 -12.80 16.70
C GLY A 62 18.23 -11.37 16.60
N GLN A 63 18.93 -10.99 15.53
CA GLN A 63 19.36 -9.61 15.30
C GLN A 63 18.15 -8.70 15.06
N THR A 64 18.17 -7.50 15.60
CA THR A 64 17.12 -6.52 15.39
C THR A 64 17.18 -5.98 13.96
N VAL A 65 16.03 -5.92 13.31
CA VAL A 65 15.83 -5.26 12.02
C VAL A 65 15.38 -3.81 12.26
N VAL A 66 15.89 -2.86 11.49
CA VAL A 66 15.48 -1.45 11.55
C VAL A 66 15.20 -0.92 10.17
N GLU A 67 14.14 -0.08 10.03
CA GLU A 67 13.82 0.62 8.78
C GLU A 67 13.17 1.98 9.05
N ALA A 68 13.47 2.94 8.17
CA ALA A 68 12.83 4.25 8.15
C ALA A 68 11.58 4.20 7.26
N THR A 69 10.40 4.14 7.87
CA THR A 69 9.16 4.06 7.10
C THR A 69 7.94 4.48 7.91
N SER A 70 7.00 5.12 7.25
CA SER A 70 5.69 5.48 7.82
C SER A 70 4.53 4.68 7.24
N GLY A 71 4.82 3.77 6.31
CA GLY A 71 3.80 3.14 5.46
C GLY A 71 3.86 1.62 5.41
N ASN A 72 3.44 1.13 4.27
CA ASN A 72 3.26 -0.30 3.98
C ASN A 72 4.52 -1.13 4.17
N THR A 73 5.71 -0.57 3.92
CA THR A 73 6.99 -1.26 4.16
C THR A 73 7.14 -1.69 5.62
N GLY A 74 6.85 -0.79 6.56
CA GLY A 74 6.91 -1.11 8.00
C GLY A 74 5.92 -2.21 8.38
N ILE A 75 4.74 -2.21 7.80
CA ILE A 75 3.69 -3.20 8.06
C ILE A 75 4.11 -4.57 7.51
N GLY A 76 4.61 -4.64 6.26
CA GLY A 76 5.14 -5.87 5.68
C GLY A 76 6.32 -6.42 6.47
N LEU A 77 7.28 -5.56 6.85
CA LEU A 77 8.41 -5.95 7.71
C LEU A 77 7.93 -6.46 9.07
N ALA A 78 6.91 -5.83 9.68
CA ALA A 78 6.39 -6.28 10.97
C ALA A 78 5.80 -7.69 10.88
N MET A 79 5.06 -8.02 9.82
CA MET A 79 4.56 -9.37 9.56
C MET A 79 5.71 -10.38 9.42
N VAL A 80 6.68 -10.06 8.57
CA VAL A 80 7.81 -10.98 8.29
C VAL A 80 8.64 -11.20 9.54
N CYS A 81 9.01 -10.12 10.24
CA CYS A 81 9.80 -10.18 11.47
C CYS A 81 9.08 -10.93 12.58
N ALA A 82 7.79 -10.67 12.78
CA ALA A 82 6.97 -11.41 13.76
C ALA A 82 6.98 -12.92 13.46
N ARG A 83 6.77 -13.32 12.20
CA ARG A 83 6.72 -14.74 11.83
C ARG A 83 8.09 -15.42 11.90
N LYS A 84 9.17 -14.70 11.58
CA LYS A 84 10.56 -15.23 11.60
C LYS A 84 11.26 -15.06 12.94
N GLY A 85 10.67 -14.33 13.90
CA GLY A 85 11.22 -14.13 15.23
C GLY A 85 12.29 -13.04 15.33
N TYR A 86 12.30 -12.06 14.43
CA TYR A 86 13.19 -10.91 14.50
C TYR A 86 12.53 -9.74 15.25
N PRO A 87 13.24 -9.12 16.22
CA PRO A 87 12.79 -7.82 16.74
C PRO A 87 12.82 -6.77 15.62
N LEU A 88 11.76 -5.95 15.53
CA LEU A 88 11.69 -4.85 14.55
C LEU A 88 11.62 -3.49 15.23
N VAL A 89 12.40 -2.55 14.73
CA VAL A 89 12.33 -1.12 15.07
C VAL A 89 11.99 -0.32 13.80
N VAL A 90 11.00 0.54 13.88
CA VAL A 90 10.62 1.46 12.79
C VAL A 90 10.84 2.88 13.27
N THR A 91 11.56 3.69 12.49
CA THR A 91 11.63 5.13 12.70
C THR A 91 10.57 5.83 11.85
N MET A 92 9.80 6.73 12.46
CA MET A 92 8.64 7.38 11.84
C MET A 92 8.51 8.82 12.32
N ALA A 93 8.28 9.77 11.41
CA ALA A 93 8.01 11.14 11.84
C ALA A 93 6.67 11.25 12.60
N GLU A 94 6.64 12.11 13.63
CA GLU A 94 5.46 12.29 14.48
C GLU A 94 4.21 12.83 13.78
N SER A 95 4.37 13.39 12.58
CA SER A 95 3.27 13.87 11.74
C SER A 95 2.45 12.76 11.07
N PHE A 96 2.96 11.52 11.04
CA PHE A 96 2.21 10.41 10.44
C PHE A 96 1.15 9.83 11.36
N SER A 97 0.18 9.13 10.76
CA SER A 97 -1.07 8.72 11.42
C SER A 97 -0.85 7.87 12.68
N VAL A 98 -1.69 8.11 13.68
CA VAL A 98 -1.68 7.37 14.95
C VAL A 98 -2.07 5.90 14.71
N GLU A 99 -2.98 5.64 13.77
CA GLU A 99 -3.46 4.31 13.43
C GLU A 99 -2.31 3.43 12.93
N ARG A 100 -1.43 3.97 12.08
CA ARG A 100 -0.24 3.25 11.60
C ARG A 100 0.72 2.90 12.73
N ARG A 101 0.89 3.79 13.71
CA ARG A 101 1.72 3.52 14.91
C ARG A 101 1.11 2.39 15.75
N LYS A 102 -0.22 2.41 15.94
CA LYS A 102 -0.94 1.36 16.67
C LYS A 102 -0.80 0.01 15.93
N LEU A 103 -1.01 0.00 14.62
CA LEU A 103 -0.89 -1.21 13.80
C LEU A 103 0.52 -1.82 13.87
N LEU A 104 1.56 -1.01 13.73
CA LEU A 104 2.95 -1.47 13.84
C LEU A 104 3.24 -2.07 15.22
N ARG A 105 2.80 -1.40 16.30
CA ARG A 105 2.97 -1.92 17.67
C ARG A 105 2.17 -3.19 17.92
N PHE A 106 0.95 -3.27 17.38
CA PHE A 106 0.12 -4.47 17.47
C PHE A 106 0.79 -5.69 16.81
N LEU A 107 1.52 -5.48 15.70
CA LEU A 107 2.33 -6.50 15.04
C LEU A 107 3.69 -6.75 15.74
N GLY A 108 3.96 -6.12 16.89
CA GLY A 108 5.17 -6.34 17.70
C GLY A 108 6.34 -5.41 17.40
N ALA A 109 6.23 -4.48 16.48
CA ALA A 109 7.31 -3.53 16.18
C ALA A 109 7.44 -2.43 17.25
N LYS A 110 8.67 -2.01 17.53
CA LYS A 110 8.95 -0.78 18.28
C LYS A 110 8.94 0.41 17.34
N VAL A 111 8.18 1.46 17.66
CA VAL A 111 8.10 2.68 16.86
C VAL A 111 8.84 3.81 17.57
N VAL A 112 9.91 4.29 16.95
CA VAL A 112 10.69 5.44 17.38
C VAL A 112 10.25 6.65 16.58
N LEU A 113 9.75 7.69 17.24
CA LEU A 113 9.31 8.91 16.58
C LEU A 113 10.47 9.86 16.36
N THR A 114 10.43 10.56 15.22
CA THR A 114 11.32 11.66 14.87
C THR A 114 10.53 12.97 14.72
N PRO A 115 11.17 14.14 14.89
CA PRO A 115 10.50 15.42 14.70
C PRO A 115 9.91 15.58 13.30
N ALA A 116 8.69 16.10 13.20
CA ALA A 116 7.99 16.32 11.93
C ALA A 116 8.77 17.21 10.96
N ALA A 117 9.49 18.20 11.47
CA ALA A 117 10.28 19.15 10.68
C ALA A 117 11.40 18.47 9.88
N GLU A 118 11.92 17.34 10.36
CA GLU A 118 13.03 16.62 9.72
C GLU A 118 12.56 15.64 8.62
N LYS A 119 11.27 15.45 8.46
CA LYS A 119 10.63 14.66 7.38
C LYS A 119 11.24 13.25 7.22
N GLY A 120 11.30 12.75 5.98
CA GLY A 120 11.88 11.45 5.65
C GLY A 120 13.38 11.35 5.94
N THR A 121 14.13 12.41 5.69
CA THR A 121 15.57 12.48 5.96
C THR A 121 15.88 12.25 7.44
N GLY A 122 15.12 12.86 8.36
CA GLY A 122 15.28 12.63 9.80
C GLY A 122 14.96 11.20 10.21
N MET A 123 13.96 10.59 9.59
CA MET A 123 13.62 9.18 9.83
C MET A 123 14.79 8.26 9.42
N THR A 124 15.34 8.44 8.21
CA THR A 124 16.44 7.65 7.68
C THR A 124 17.70 7.80 8.53
N LYS A 125 18.09 9.04 8.83
CA LYS A 125 19.24 9.33 9.67
C LYS A 125 19.12 8.68 11.05
N LYS A 126 17.93 8.70 11.64
CA LYS A 126 17.68 8.05 12.93
C LYS A 126 17.79 6.54 12.85
N ALA A 127 17.30 5.92 11.78
CA ALA A 127 17.46 4.48 11.56
C ALA A 127 18.94 4.10 11.40
N GLU A 128 19.71 4.87 10.62
CA GLU A 128 21.15 4.67 10.42
C GLU A 128 21.94 4.79 11.74
N GLU A 129 21.65 5.83 12.55
CA GLU A 129 22.29 6.00 13.87
C GLU A 129 22.01 4.81 14.80
N LEU A 130 20.77 4.32 14.81
CA LEU A 130 20.38 3.16 15.62
C LEU A 130 21.05 1.88 15.11
N ALA A 131 21.06 1.67 13.80
CA ALA A 131 21.72 0.53 13.17
C ALA A 131 23.22 0.50 13.52
N ALA A 132 23.91 1.62 13.33
CA ALA A 132 25.35 1.75 13.63
C ALA A 132 25.66 1.56 15.12
N LYS A 133 24.86 2.19 16.01
CA LYS A 133 25.08 2.12 17.45
C LYS A 133 24.88 0.74 18.04
N HIS A 134 23.90 0.00 17.55
CA HIS A 134 23.47 -1.27 18.14
C HIS A 134 23.85 -2.50 17.31
N GLY A 135 24.47 -2.34 16.14
CA GLY A 135 24.75 -3.44 15.22
C GLY A 135 23.49 -4.07 14.64
N TRP A 136 22.44 -3.27 14.41
CA TRP A 136 21.18 -3.74 13.83
C TRP A 136 21.24 -3.82 12.32
N PHE A 137 20.47 -4.72 11.74
CA PHE A 137 20.35 -4.83 10.29
C PHE A 137 19.35 -3.80 9.76
N MET A 138 19.77 -2.96 8.81
CA MET A 138 18.91 -1.99 8.12
C MET A 138 18.57 -2.50 6.73
N THR A 139 17.26 -2.59 6.40
CA THR A 139 16.79 -3.18 5.14
C THR A 139 17.02 -2.32 3.91
N LYS A 140 17.12 -0.98 4.05
CA LYS A 140 17.47 -0.01 3.00
C LYS A 140 16.59 -0.10 1.75
N GLN A 141 15.28 0.03 1.92
CA GLN A 141 14.27 -0.20 0.87
C GLN A 141 14.50 0.55 -0.45
N PHE A 142 15.22 1.67 -0.46
CA PHE A 142 15.47 2.50 -1.64
C PHE A 142 16.71 2.10 -2.45
N GLU A 143 17.59 1.26 -1.87
CA GLU A 143 18.88 0.86 -2.40
C GLU A 143 18.97 -0.66 -2.61
N ASN A 144 18.23 -1.45 -1.80
CA ASN A 144 18.37 -2.90 -1.72
C ASN A 144 17.87 -3.59 -3.01
N PRO A 145 18.75 -4.31 -3.75
CA PRO A 145 18.39 -4.96 -5.00
C PRO A 145 17.32 -6.07 -4.83
N ALA A 146 17.23 -6.70 -3.66
CA ALA A 146 16.20 -7.72 -3.41
C ALA A 146 14.78 -7.17 -3.57
N ASN A 147 14.59 -5.84 -3.39
CA ASN A 147 13.33 -5.16 -3.67
C ASN A 147 12.95 -5.21 -5.15
N ALA A 148 13.87 -5.01 -6.07
CA ALA A 148 13.59 -5.13 -7.51
C ALA A 148 13.51 -6.60 -7.94
N ASP A 149 14.39 -7.44 -7.43
CA ASP A 149 14.49 -8.85 -7.80
C ASP A 149 13.22 -9.64 -7.48
N VAL A 150 12.53 -9.34 -6.37
CA VAL A 150 11.27 -10.01 -6.07
C VAL A 150 10.20 -9.71 -7.12
N HIS A 151 10.12 -8.47 -7.60
CA HIS A 151 9.17 -8.09 -8.64
C HIS A 151 9.51 -8.69 -10.00
N TYR A 152 10.80 -8.79 -10.31
CA TYR A 152 11.28 -9.50 -11.51
C TYR A 152 10.88 -10.97 -11.48
N ARG A 153 11.10 -11.66 -10.33
CA ARG A 153 10.89 -13.12 -10.19
C ARG A 153 9.43 -13.50 -9.94
N THR A 154 8.61 -12.61 -9.39
CA THR A 154 7.23 -12.92 -8.99
C THR A 154 6.22 -12.03 -9.71
N THR A 155 6.07 -10.77 -9.38
CA THR A 155 5.03 -9.88 -9.90
C THR A 155 4.94 -9.88 -11.42
N ALA A 156 6.08 -9.73 -12.10
CA ALA A 156 6.13 -9.74 -13.57
C ALA A 156 5.77 -11.11 -14.14
N ARG A 157 6.28 -12.17 -13.53
CA ARG A 157 6.03 -13.54 -13.99
C ARG A 157 4.56 -13.96 -13.79
N GLU A 158 3.93 -13.52 -12.71
CA GLU A 158 2.49 -13.67 -12.49
C GLU A 158 1.69 -12.98 -13.62
N ILE A 159 2.00 -11.71 -13.92
CA ILE A 159 1.33 -10.97 -15.01
C ILE A 159 1.49 -11.70 -16.34
N LEU A 160 2.72 -12.09 -16.69
CA LEU A 160 2.99 -12.78 -17.94
C LEU A 160 2.29 -14.15 -18.02
N ALA A 161 2.25 -14.90 -16.92
CA ALA A 161 1.55 -16.18 -16.86
C ALA A 161 0.02 -16.04 -17.00
N ASP A 162 -0.56 -14.99 -16.39
CA ASP A 162 -2.00 -14.72 -16.50
C ASP A 162 -2.42 -14.37 -17.94
N PHE A 163 -1.55 -13.73 -18.73
CA PHE A 163 -1.81 -13.44 -20.15
C PHE A 163 -1.48 -14.61 -21.09
N GLY A 164 -0.56 -15.51 -20.69
CA GLY A 164 -0.10 -16.60 -21.55
C GLY A 164 0.42 -16.07 -22.89
N ASP A 165 -0.18 -16.51 -24.01
CA ASP A 165 0.22 -16.09 -25.36
C ASP A 165 -0.40 -14.74 -25.80
N GLN A 166 -1.25 -14.12 -24.96
CA GLN A 166 -1.83 -12.81 -25.28
C GLN A 166 -0.82 -11.70 -25.00
N PRO A 167 -0.68 -10.71 -25.88
CA PRO A 167 0.27 -9.62 -25.66
C PRO A 167 -0.21 -8.69 -24.54
N VAL A 168 0.71 -8.27 -23.68
CA VAL A 168 0.58 -7.12 -22.80
C VAL A 168 1.06 -5.89 -23.58
N HIS A 169 0.17 -4.99 -23.98
CA HIS A 169 0.51 -3.84 -24.80
C HIS A 169 1.15 -2.73 -23.97
N ALA A 170 0.70 -2.54 -22.74
CA ALA A 170 1.30 -1.60 -21.81
C ALA A 170 1.18 -2.08 -20.37
N TRP A 171 2.20 -1.77 -19.59
CA TRP A 171 2.19 -1.91 -18.14
C TRP A 171 2.41 -0.53 -17.49
N VAL A 172 1.52 -0.16 -16.58
CA VAL A 172 1.47 1.17 -15.96
C VAL A 172 1.66 1.05 -14.46
N SER A 173 2.59 1.80 -13.90
CA SER A 173 2.82 1.89 -12.45
C SER A 173 3.32 3.27 -12.05
N GLY A 174 2.95 3.71 -10.86
CA GLY A 174 3.72 4.76 -10.19
C GLY A 174 4.98 4.18 -9.56
N PHE A 175 5.85 5.06 -9.08
CA PHE A 175 7.10 4.68 -8.43
C PHE A 175 7.24 5.32 -7.05
N GLY A 176 7.69 4.54 -6.08
CA GLY A 176 8.08 5.00 -4.75
C GLY A 176 9.54 4.64 -4.49
N THR A 177 9.80 3.42 -4.00
CA THR A 177 11.16 2.92 -3.85
C THR A 177 11.84 2.57 -5.18
N GLY A 178 11.08 2.43 -6.25
CA GLY A 178 11.57 2.02 -7.56
C GLY A 178 11.60 0.51 -7.80
N GLY A 179 11.50 -0.31 -6.76
CA GLY A 179 11.65 -1.77 -6.88
C GLY A 179 10.66 -2.41 -7.85
N THR A 180 9.37 -2.08 -7.74
CA THR A 180 8.34 -2.59 -8.66
C THR A 180 8.60 -2.14 -10.09
N MET A 181 8.91 -0.85 -10.28
CA MET A 181 9.21 -0.28 -11.60
C MET A 181 10.40 -0.99 -12.24
N LEU A 182 11.53 -1.06 -11.55
CA LEU A 182 12.76 -1.68 -12.06
C LEU A 182 12.57 -3.19 -12.32
N GLY A 183 12.00 -3.93 -11.35
CA GLY A 183 11.91 -5.38 -11.45
C GLY A 183 10.93 -5.84 -12.53
N VAL A 184 9.74 -5.24 -12.60
CA VAL A 184 8.75 -5.60 -13.63
C VAL A 184 9.23 -5.17 -15.00
N SER A 185 9.79 -3.97 -15.15
CA SER A 185 10.27 -3.48 -16.46
C SER A 185 11.38 -4.36 -17.02
N ARG A 186 12.36 -4.77 -16.21
CA ARG A 186 13.41 -5.72 -16.63
C ARG A 186 12.82 -7.02 -17.16
N ALA A 187 11.89 -7.61 -16.42
CA ALA A 187 11.26 -8.86 -16.83
C ALA A 187 10.41 -8.70 -18.11
N MET A 188 9.71 -7.57 -18.27
CA MET A 188 8.92 -7.29 -19.48
C MET A 188 9.83 -7.09 -20.69
N ARG A 189 10.96 -6.38 -20.55
CA ARG A 189 11.94 -6.22 -21.66
C ARG A 189 12.49 -7.55 -22.14
N GLU A 190 12.69 -8.52 -21.27
CA GLU A 190 13.15 -9.86 -21.64
C GLU A 190 12.07 -10.72 -22.32
N ALA A 191 10.87 -10.75 -21.73
CA ALA A 191 9.84 -11.70 -22.11
C ALA A 191 8.82 -11.14 -23.13
N SER A 192 8.62 -9.82 -23.14
CA SER A 192 7.65 -9.11 -23.98
C SER A 192 8.20 -7.72 -24.34
N PRO A 193 9.27 -7.62 -25.16
CA PRO A 193 9.99 -6.38 -25.42
C PRO A 193 9.10 -5.28 -26.04
N GLU A 194 8.00 -5.64 -26.70
CA GLU A 194 7.04 -4.71 -27.28
C GLU A 194 6.10 -4.07 -26.24
N THR A 195 6.10 -4.57 -25.00
CA THR A 195 5.27 -3.98 -23.93
C THR A 195 5.77 -2.57 -23.62
N ARG A 196 4.88 -1.59 -23.71
CA ARG A 196 5.17 -0.21 -23.30
C ARG A 196 5.18 -0.11 -21.78
N ILE A 197 6.24 0.42 -21.23
CA ILE A 197 6.42 0.66 -19.80
C ILE A 197 6.12 2.11 -19.49
N ILE A 198 5.10 2.35 -18.68
CA ILE A 198 4.59 3.70 -18.43
C ILE A 198 4.74 4.01 -16.92
N ALA A 199 5.53 5.02 -16.63
CA ALA A 199 5.62 5.57 -15.29
C ALA A 199 4.53 6.63 -15.08
N ALA A 200 3.84 6.57 -13.95
CA ALA A 200 2.89 7.59 -13.54
C ALA A 200 3.50 8.43 -12.42
N GLU A 201 3.37 9.75 -12.50
CA GLU A 201 3.85 10.68 -11.48
C GLU A 201 2.82 11.81 -11.21
N PRO A 202 2.90 12.52 -10.06
CA PRO A 202 2.03 13.65 -9.81
C PRO A 202 2.33 14.82 -10.77
N ASP A 203 1.30 15.44 -11.33
CA ASP A 203 1.41 16.58 -12.24
C ASP A 203 2.13 17.79 -11.62
N ASN A 204 1.92 17.99 -10.31
CA ASN A 204 2.54 19.06 -9.55
C ASN A 204 3.95 18.72 -9.01
N SER A 205 4.42 17.50 -9.18
CA SER A 205 5.71 17.01 -8.68
C SER A 205 6.42 16.11 -9.71
N PRO A 206 6.74 16.64 -10.92
CA PRO A 206 7.26 15.85 -12.02
C PRO A 206 8.77 15.60 -11.85
N ILE A 207 9.16 14.74 -10.92
CA ILE A 207 10.58 14.49 -10.62
C ILE A 207 11.30 13.68 -11.70
N LEU A 208 10.58 12.83 -12.46
CA LEU A 208 11.12 12.16 -13.64
C LEU A 208 10.83 12.93 -14.92
N GLY A 209 9.59 13.36 -15.13
CA GLY A 209 9.14 14.04 -16.35
C GLY A 209 9.80 15.40 -16.60
N ALA A 210 10.35 16.04 -15.56
CA ALA A 210 11.13 17.26 -15.71
C ALA A 210 12.47 17.03 -16.40
N GLY A 211 12.97 15.80 -16.50
CA GLY A 211 14.26 15.48 -17.11
C GLY A 211 15.48 16.08 -16.41
N ILE A 212 15.31 16.50 -15.15
CA ILE A 212 16.39 17.07 -14.34
C ILE A 212 16.97 15.97 -13.44
N PRO A 213 18.31 15.79 -13.44
CA PRO A 213 18.94 14.78 -12.60
C PRO A 213 18.74 15.06 -11.09
N GLN A 214 18.61 14.00 -10.31
CA GLN A 214 18.69 14.06 -8.86
C GLN A 214 20.08 14.53 -8.42
N PRO A 215 20.19 15.60 -7.60
CA PRO A 215 21.47 15.92 -6.96
C PRO A 215 21.96 14.74 -6.12
N ARG A 216 23.24 14.40 -6.24
CA ARG A 216 23.86 13.29 -5.52
C ARG A 216 25.12 13.73 -4.80
N GLY A 217 25.29 13.22 -3.58
CA GLY A 217 26.49 13.45 -2.77
C GLY A 217 27.72 12.70 -3.30
N LYS A 218 28.85 12.90 -2.64
CA LYS A 218 30.12 12.21 -2.99
C LYS A 218 30.06 10.69 -2.82
N ASP A 219 29.11 10.21 -2.01
CA ASP A 219 28.84 8.80 -1.78
C ASP A 219 27.85 8.19 -2.80
N GLY A 220 27.44 8.99 -3.79
CA GLY A 220 26.47 8.58 -4.82
C GLY A 220 25.01 8.60 -4.40
N ARG A 221 24.71 8.85 -3.12
CA ARG A 221 23.34 8.90 -2.61
C ARG A 221 22.64 10.22 -2.97
N PRO A 222 21.28 10.23 -3.03
CA PRO A 222 20.53 11.46 -3.19
C PRO A 222 20.92 12.51 -2.13
N ASP A 223 21.29 13.70 -2.57
CA ASP A 223 21.65 14.84 -1.72
C ASP A 223 20.50 15.84 -1.67
N GLY A 224 19.64 15.65 -0.68
CA GLY A 224 18.43 16.46 -0.46
C GLY A 224 17.29 16.17 -1.43
N SER A 225 16.27 17.02 -1.37
CA SER A 225 15.06 16.89 -2.17
C SER A 225 15.32 17.28 -3.63
N HIS A 226 14.64 16.58 -4.56
CA HIS A 226 14.68 16.90 -5.99
C HIS A 226 14.11 18.31 -6.25
N PRO A 227 14.70 19.14 -7.13
CA PRO A 227 14.27 20.55 -7.36
C PRO A 227 12.79 20.69 -7.76
N HIS A 228 12.23 19.69 -8.47
CA HIS A 228 10.84 19.67 -8.91
C HIS A 228 9.89 18.98 -7.93
N PHE A 229 10.38 18.44 -6.80
CA PHE A 229 9.50 17.87 -5.79
C PHE A 229 8.56 18.93 -5.19
N ARG A 230 7.31 18.58 -5.10
CA ARG A 230 6.26 19.31 -4.36
C ARG A 230 5.40 18.32 -3.60
N PRO A 231 4.85 18.68 -2.44
CA PRO A 231 3.87 17.86 -1.74
C PRO A 231 2.68 17.53 -2.65
N HIS A 232 2.26 16.27 -2.62
CA HIS A 232 1.16 15.74 -3.45
C HIS A 232 0.31 14.74 -2.68
N LEU A 233 -0.87 14.40 -3.22
CA LEU A 233 -1.87 13.56 -2.56
C LEU A 233 -1.57 12.04 -2.62
N MET A 234 -0.72 11.61 -3.54
CA MET A 234 -0.43 10.19 -3.77
C MET A 234 0.57 9.66 -2.76
N GLN A 235 0.09 9.14 -1.63
CA GLN A 235 0.95 8.54 -0.62
C GLN A 235 1.61 7.26 -1.15
N GLY A 236 2.93 7.17 -0.96
CA GLY A 236 3.75 6.03 -1.44
C GLY A 236 4.33 6.20 -2.84
N TRP A 237 3.99 7.27 -3.57
CA TRP A 237 4.60 7.68 -4.82
C TRP A 237 5.64 8.77 -4.64
N SER A 238 6.50 8.90 -5.66
CA SER A 238 7.38 10.05 -5.89
C SER A 238 7.88 10.65 -4.58
N PRO A 239 8.77 9.95 -3.86
CA PRO A 239 9.42 10.53 -2.70
C PRO A 239 10.12 11.82 -3.11
N ASP A 240 10.57 12.60 -2.15
CA ASP A 240 11.22 13.89 -2.43
C ASP A 240 12.59 13.74 -3.15
N PHE A 241 12.96 12.53 -3.54
CA PHE A 241 14.18 12.22 -4.29
C PHE A 241 13.95 11.04 -5.26
N ILE A 242 14.80 10.94 -6.30
CA ILE A 242 14.88 9.76 -7.17
C ILE A 242 15.78 8.73 -6.48
N SER A 243 15.19 7.59 -6.07
CA SER A 243 15.91 6.49 -5.43
C SER A 243 16.90 5.81 -6.39
N ASP A 244 17.84 5.02 -5.86
CA ASP A 244 18.81 4.30 -6.69
C ASP A 244 18.13 3.27 -7.59
N LEU A 245 17.08 2.59 -7.10
CA LEU A 245 16.33 1.64 -7.91
C LEU A 245 15.51 2.33 -9.01
N THR A 246 14.95 3.52 -8.76
CA THR A 246 14.27 4.31 -9.79
C THR A 246 15.27 4.85 -10.79
N GLN A 247 16.43 5.34 -10.33
CA GLN A 247 17.50 5.81 -11.20
C GLN A 247 17.99 4.70 -12.13
N ALA A 248 18.17 3.48 -11.61
CA ALA A 248 18.56 2.34 -12.43
C ALA A 248 17.53 2.04 -13.54
N ALA A 249 16.23 2.20 -13.30
CA ALA A 249 15.21 2.04 -14.34
C ALA A 249 15.30 3.14 -15.43
N VAL A 250 15.71 4.35 -15.05
CA VAL A 250 15.96 5.46 -16.00
C VAL A 250 17.23 5.22 -16.79
N ASP A 251 18.34 4.87 -16.13
CA ASP A 251 19.65 4.66 -16.76
C ASP A 251 19.66 3.47 -17.72
N ASP A 252 18.91 2.41 -17.40
CA ASP A 252 18.71 1.23 -18.25
C ASP A 252 17.65 1.49 -19.37
N GLU A 253 17.13 2.72 -19.52
CA GLU A 253 16.13 3.13 -20.52
C GLU A 253 14.87 2.23 -20.52
N LEU A 254 14.42 1.80 -19.34
CA LEU A 254 13.31 0.86 -19.21
C LEU A 254 11.95 1.53 -19.29
N ILE A 255 11.85 2.84 -19.08
CA ILE A 255 10.59 3.61 -19.06
C ILE A 255 10.38 4.24 -20.44
N ASP A 256 9.28 3.90 -21.09
CA ASP A 256 8.95 4.43 -22.44
C ASP A 256 8.21 5.76 -22.41
N ASP A 257 7.30 5.92 -21.44
CA ASP A 257 6.46 7.12 -21.28
C ASP A 257 6.27 7.47 -19.82
N ILE A 258 6.05 8.77 -19.56
CA ILE A 258 5.71 9.29 -18.25
C ILE A 258 4.37 10.01 -18.37
N VAL A 259 3.39 9.59 -17.56
CA VAL A 259 2.05 10.20 -17.50
C VAL A 259 1.91 11.00 -16.22
N ALA A 260 1.71 12.31 -16.37
CA ALA A 260 1.40 13.20 -15.27
C ALA A 260 -0.05 13.04 -14.81
N VAL A 261 -0.28 12.85 -13.51
CA VAL A 261 -1.61 12.60 -12.94
C VAL A 261 -2.00 13.72 -11.99
N ASN A 262 -3.17 14.31 -12.24
CA ASN A 262 -3.75 15.28 -11.32
C ASN A 262 -4.29 14.58 -10.07
N GLY A 263 -3.91 15.09 -8.89
CA GLY A 263 -4.27 14.47 -7.63
C GLY A 263 -5.76 14.51 -7.31
N ALA A 264 -6.45 15.60 -7.66
CA ALA A 264 -7.90 15.73 -7.42
C ALA A 264 -8.70 14.80 -8.33
N ASP A 265 -8.32 14.69 -9.61
CA ASP A 265 -8.96 13.79 -10.57
C ASP A 265 -8.77 12.31 -10.16
N ALA A 266 -7.58 11.97 -9.67
CA ALA A 266 -7.31 10.63 -9.12
C ALA A 266 -8.21 10.32 -7.91
N MET A 267 -8.38 11.28 -6.98
CA MET A 267 -9.27 11.09 -5.82
C MET A 267 -10.74 10.92 -6.24
N ALA A 268 -11.21 11.70 -7.21
CA ALA A 268 -12.58 11.55 -7.76
C ALA A 268 -12.78 10.17 -8.41
N MET A 269 -11.78 9.66 -9.12
CA MET A 269 -11.82 8.33 -9.73
C MET A 269 -11.88 7.21 -8.71
N SER A 270 -11.36 7.39 -7.50
CA SER A 270 -11.42 6.38 -6.43
C SER A 270 -12.86 5.97 -6.11
N ARG A 271 -13.77 6.95 -6.03
CA ARG A 271 -15.19 6.68 -5.79
C ARG A 271 -15.83 5.93 -6.95
N ALA A 272 -15.53 6.35 -8.18
CA ALA A 272 -16.04 5.66 -9.36
C ALA A 272 -15.55 4.20 -9.42
N LEU A 273 -14.28 3.96 -9.12
CA LEU A 273 -13.69 2.61 -9.06
C LEU A 273 -14.38 1.75 -8.00
N ALA A 274 -14.60 2.29 -6.79
CA ALA A 274 -15.27 1.58 -5.72
C ALA A 274 -16.75 1.29 -6.03
N GLN A 275 -17.50 2.30 -6.50
CA GLN A 275 -18.94 2.19 -6.68
C GLN A 275 -19.35 1.44 -7.97
N GLN A 276 -18.53 1.48 -9.01
CA GLN A 276 -18.85 0.87 -10.29
C GLN A 276 -18.17 -0.48 -10.49
N GLU A 277 -16.96 -0.65 -10.00
CA GLU A 277 -16.14 -1.87 -10.20
C GLU A 277 -15.91 -2.66 -8.91
N GLY A 278 -16.23 -2.08 -7.74
CA GLY A 278 -16.11 -2.76 -6.43
C GLY A 278 -14.70 -2.83 -5.84
N PHE A 279 -13.75 -2.03 -6.34
CA PHE A 279 -12.39 -2.02 -5.81
C PHE A 279 -12.21 -0.96 -4.71
N PHE A 280 -11.69 -1.38 -3.58
CA PHE A 280 -11.37 -0.51 -2.45
C PHE A 280 -9.86 -0.42 -2.26
N VAL A 281 -9.25 0.63 -2.82
CA VAL A 281 -7.79 0.75 -2.97
C VAL A 281 -7.27 2.12 -2.54
N GLY A 282 -5.96 2.21 -2.30
CA GLY A 282 -5.30 3.44 -1.83
C GLY A 282 -5.11 4.51 -2.91
N THR A 283 -4.61 5.68 -2.49
CA THR A 283 -4.43 6.87 -3.34
C THR A 283 -3.52 6.64 -4.53
N SER A 284 -2.42 5.89 -4.35
CA SER A 284 -1.49 5.55 -5.43
C SER A 284 -2.10 4.58 -6.44
N SER A 285 -3.01 3.71 -6.01
CA SER A 285 -3.72 2.78 -6.90
C SER A 285 -4.60 3.51 -7.88
N VAL A 286 -5.42 4.45 -7.39
CA VAL A 286 -6.33 5.22 -8.26
C VAL A 286 -5.56 6.16 -9.18
N ALA A 287 -4.44 6.71 -8.74
CA ALA A 287 -3.58 7.53 -9.58
C ALA A 287 -2.91 6.69 -10.70
N THR A 288 -2.46 5.46 -10.41
CA THR A 288 -1.98 4.53 -11.44
C THR A 288 -3.08 4.21 -12.45
N LEU A 289 -4.30 3.95 -11.98
CA LEU A 289 -5.42 3.68 -12.86
C LEU A 289 -5.76 4.89 -13.74
N ALA A 290 -5.72 6.12 -13.19
CA ALA A 290 -5.93 7.34 -13.96
C ALA A 290 -4.93 7.45 -15.12
N ALA A 291 -3.64 7.19 -14.86
CA ALA A 291 -2.62 7.15 -15.90
C ALA A 291 -2.89 6.06 -16.95
N ALA A 292 -3.30 4.87 -16.51
CA ALA A 292 -3.62 3.76 -17.42
C ALA A 292 -4.83 4.07 -18.32
N LEU A 293 -5.87 4.69 -17.77
CA LEU A 293 -7.04 5.12 -18.53
C LEU A 293 -6.74 6.27 -19.50
N GLU A 294 -5.85 7.19 -19.11
CA GLU A 294 -5.39 8.24 -20.02
C GLU A 294 -4.64 7.64 -21.23
N TYR A 295 -3.69 6.75 -20.96
CA TYR A 295 -2.97 6.03 -22.02
C TYR A 295 -3.92 5.19 -22.89
N ALA A 296 -4.92 4.56 -22.29
CA ALA A 296 -5.89 3.73 -22.99
C ALA A 296 -6.69 4.48 -24.07
N LYS A 297 -6.84 5.80 -23.97
CA LYS A 297 -7.53 6.62 -24.99
C LYS A 297 -6.85 6.60 -26.35
N THR A 298 -5.54 6.38 -26.37
CA THR A 298 -4.70 6.35 -27.60
C THR A 298 -4.27 4.94 -28.00
N ALA A 299 -4.58 3.95 -27.16
CA ALA A 299 -4.18 2.57 -27.42
C ALA A 299 -4.98 1.93 -28.57
N PRO A 300 -4.38 1.00 -29.33
CA PRO A 300 -5.09 0.32 -30.40
C PRO A 300 -6.26 -0.53 -29.88
N LYS A 301 -7.27 -0.71 -30.72
CA LYS A 301 -8.42 -1.56 -30.39
C LYS A 301 -7.96 -2.99 -30.09
N GLY A 302 -8.46 -3.55 -28.99
CA GLY A 302 -8.06 -4.88 -28.48
C GLY A 302 -6.82 -4.87 -27.59
N ALA A 303 -6.19 -3.71 -27.37
CA ALA A 303 -5.03 -3.63 -26.50
C ALA A 303 -5.32 -4.11 -25.08
N ASN A 304 -4.36 -4.82 -24.48
CA ASN A 304 -4.36 -5.19 -23.07
C ASN A 304 -3.40 -4.25 -22.32
N ILE A 305 -3.94 -3.48 -21.38
CA ILE A 305 -3.19 -2.55 -20.52
C ILE A 305 -3.31 -3.03 -19.09
N VAL A 306 -2.18 -3.15 -18.39
CA VAL A 306 -2.12 -3.58 -17.00
C VAL A 306 -1.75 -2.40 -16.11
N ALA A 307 -2.59 -2.09 -15.12
CA ALA A 307 -2.34 -1.08 -14.10
C ALA A 307 -2.06 -1.73 -12.74
N MET A 308 -0.99 -1.29 -12.06
CA MET A 308 -0.70 -1.74 -10.71
C MET A 308 -1.60 -1.04 -9.69
N LEU A 309 -2.27 -1.79 -8.81
CA LEU A 309 -3.00 -1.27 -7.65
C LEU A 309 -2.26 -1.69 -6.36
N PRO A 310 -1.35 -0.83 -5.85
CA PRO A 310 -0.36 -1.23 -4.85
C PRO A 310 -0.90 -1.64 -3.49
N ASP A 311 -2.05 -1.12 -3.04
CA ASP A 311 -2.55 -1.36 -1.70
C ASP A 311 -4.06 -1.16 -1.51
N THR A 312 -4.54 -1.53 -0.31
CA THR A 312 -5.93 -1.35 0.15
C THR A 312 -6.24 0.10 0.54
N GLY A 313 -7.52 0.49 0.43
CA GLY A 313 -8.04 1.82 0.82
C GLY A 313 -8.17 2.05 2.32
N GLU A 314 -8.25 1.02 3.15
CA GLU A 314 -8.48 1.15 4.60
C GLU A 314 -7.46 2.03 5.34
N ARG A 315 -6.23 2.11 4.82
CA ARG A 315 -5.14 2.90 5.41
C ARG A 315 -5.26 4.39 5.19
N TYR A 316 -6.26 4.82 4.44
CA TYR A 316 -6.46 6.20 4.01
C TYR A 316 -7.75 6.83 4.54
N LEU A 317 -8.48 6.14 5.44
CA LEU A 317 -9.78 6.60 5.99
C LEU A 317 -9.70 8.00 6.63
N SER A 318 -8.58 8.34 7.27
CA SER A 318 -8.34 9.66 7.86
C SER A 318 -7.68 10.67 6.90
N THR A 319 -7.70 10.41 5.59
CA THR A 319 -7.08 11.27 4.57
C THR A 319 -8.15 11.98 3.72
N PRO A 320 -7.78 12.98 2.90
CA PRO A 320 -8.70 13.64 1.98
C PRO A 320 -9.43 12.70 1.00
N LEU A 321 -8.95 11.47 0.80
CA LEU A 321 -9.64 10.46 -0.02
C LEU A 321 -11.07 10.22 0.46
N PHE A 322 -11.31 10.29 1.77
CA PHE A 322 -12.62 10.06 2.40
C PHE A 322 -13.25 11.33 2.97
N GLY A 323 -12.63 12.50 2.77
CA GLY A 323 -13.07 13.76 3.40
C GLY A 323 -14.48 14.22 3.05
N GLU A 324 -15.05 13.72 1.96
CA GLU A 324 -16.44 14.02 1.55
C GLU A 324 -17.43 12.89 1.92
N ILE A 325 -16.97 11.83 2.58
CA ILE A 325 -17.85 10.74 3.03
C ILE A 325 -18.32 11.07 4.45
N SER A 326 -19.62 11.22 4.61
CA SER A 326 -20.21 11.52 5.92
C SER A 326 -20.13 10.33 6.87
N GLU A 327 -19.86 10.60 8.14
CA GLU A 327 -19.99 9.61 9.23
C GLU A 327 -21.44 9.48 9.69
N ASP A 328 -22.26 10.56 9.55
CA ASP A 328 -23.65 10.59 9.91
C ASP A 328 -24.55 10.10 8.77
N MET A 329 -25.75 9.66 9.13
CA MET A 329 -26.77 9.27 8.14
C MET A 329 -27.13 10.45 7.22
N THR A 330 -27.16 10.17 5.93
CA THR A 330 -27.71 11.09 4.92
C THR A 330 -29.23 11.28 5.12
N GLU A 331 -29.80 12.31 4.50
CA GLU A 331 -31.25 12.55 4.54
C GLU A 331 -32.04 11.33 4.00
N GLU A 332 -31.52 10.64 2.97
CA GLU A 332 -32.12 9.44 2.40
C GLU A 332 -32.07 8.28 3.41
N GLU A 333 -30.95 8.05 4.09
CA GLU A 333 -30.78 7.02 5.11
C GLU A 333 -31.65 7.29 6.33
N VAL A 334 -31.81 8.56 6.73
CA VAL A 334 -32.76 8.98 7.77
C VAL A 334 -34.20 8.67 7.33
N ALA A 335 -34.56 8.96 6.08
CA ALA A 335 -35.89 8.63 5.56
C ALA A 335 -36.14 7.11 5.52
N LEU A 336 -35.14 6.32 5.12
CA LEU A 336 -35.20 4.86 5.17
C LEU A 336 -35.35 4.34 6.61
N SER A 337 -34.59 4.87 7.55
CA SER A 337 -34.71 4.52 8.98
C SER A 337 -36.12 4.79 9.53
N LYS A 338 -36.79 5.85 9.07
CA LYS A 338 -38.16 6.21 9.47
C LYS A 338 -39.27 5.43 8.75
N SER A 339 -38.91 4.70 7.69
CA SER A 339 -39.89 3.96 6.87
C SER A 339 -40.47 2.73 7.59
N THR A 340 -39.85 2.27 8.69
CA THR A 340 -40.34 1.17 9.52
C THR A 340 -40.58 1.64 10.97
N PRO A 341 -41.54 1.01 11.70
CA PRO A 341 -41.92 1.51 13.03
C PRO A 341 -40.91 1.22 14.13
N ASN A 342 -40.09 0.17 14.00
CA ASN A 342 -39.20 -0.32 15.04
C ASN A 342 -37.73 0.11 14.80
N TYR A 343 -36.95 0.21 15.90
CA TYR A 343 -35.48 0.47 15.88
C TYR A 343 -35.11 1.75 15.17
N ARG A 344 -35.94 2.78 15.20
CA ARG A 344 -35.67 4.07 14.56
C ARG A 344 -34.60 4.83 15.36
N PHE A 345 -33.68 5.43 14.64
CA PHE A 345 -32.60 6.24 15.23
C PHE A 345 -33.13 7.44 16.03
N ASP A 346 -34.28 8.01 15.61
CA ASP A 346 -34.96 9.14 16.30
C ASP A 346 -35.96 8.71 17.38
N ALA A 347 -36.02 7.40 17.69
CA ALA A 347 -36.89 6.90 18.76
C ALA A 347 -36.33 7.36 20.12
N THR A 348 -37.18 8.01 20.94
CA THR A 348 -36.81 8.40 22.30
C THR A 348 -36.59 7.14 23.17
N ALA A 349 -35.71 7.25 24.18
CA ALA A 349 -35.38 6.15 25.10
C ALA A 349 -36.61 5.45 25.71
N ALA A 350 -37.77 6.10 25.78
CA ALA A 350 -39.03 5.54 26.25
C ALA A 350 -39.61 4.49 25.28
N THR A 351 -39.40 4.63 23.97
CA THR A 351 -39.83 3.65 22.95
C THR A 351 -38.87 2.46 22.85
N ALA A 352 -37.60 2.66 23.15
CA ALA A 352 -36.62 1.57 23.22
C ALA A 352 -36.87 0.65 24.45
N ALA A 353 -37.30 1.20 25.59
CA ALA A 353 -37.62 0.43 26.78
C ALA A 353 -38.86 -0.48 26.60
N THR A 354 -39.82 -0.10 25.74
CA THR A 354 -41.00 -0.96 25.43
C THR A 354 -40.66 -2.07 24.42
N ALA A 355 -39.63 -1.91 23.57
CA ALA A 355 -39.13 -2.98 22.70
C ALA A 355 -38.24 -3.99 23.46
N ALA A 356 -37.54 -3.56 24.50
CA ALA A 356 -36.75 -4.42 25.40
C ALA A 356 -37.59 -5.25 26.38
N ALA A 357 -38.89 -4.98 26.48
CA ALA A 357 -39.84 -5.78 27.29
C ALA A 357 -40.38 -7.03 26.58
N ALA A 358 -39.86 -7.40 25.42
CA ALA A 358 -40.08 -8.69 24.80
C ALA A 358 -39.28 -9.74 25.60
N THR A 359 -39.99 -10.54 26.36
CA THR A 359 -39.61 -11.71 27.16
C THR A 359 -38.13 -12.07 27.22
N PRO A 360 -37.51 -12.06 28.41
CA PRO A 360 -36.14 -12.56 28.54
C PRO A 360 -36.11 -14.02 28.11
N VAL A 361 -35.34 -14.34 27.11
CA VAL A 361 -34.88 -15.72 26.90
C VAL A 361 -34.16 -16.09 28.20
N ALA A 362 -34.63 -17.12 28.89
CA ALA A 362 -33.97 -17.61 30.08
C ALA A 362 -32.53 -17.98 29.72
N VAL A 363 -31.59 -17.14 30.13
CA VAL A 363 -30.19 -17.45 30.02
C VAL A 363 -29.92 -18.55 31.02
N ASP A 364 -29.34 -19.66 30.57
CA ASP A 364 -28.89 -20.74 31.42
C ASP A 364 -28.03 -20.15 32.54
N SER A 365 -28.41 -20.40 33.78
CA SER A 365 -27.78 -19.80 34.96
C SER A 365 -26.28 -20.13 35.09
N GLU A 366 -25.84 -21.27 34.54
CA GLU A 366 -24.43 -21.68 34.52
C GLU A 366 -23.63 -20.85 33.51
N ALA A 367 -24.20 -20.53 32.33
CA ALA A 367 -23.54 -19.70 31.33
C ALA A 367 -23.43 -18.23 31.79
N ALA A 368 -24.44 -17.71 32.50
CA ALA A 368 -24.40 -16.36 33.07
C ALA A 368 -23.33 -16.23 34.17
N GLN A 369 -23.25 -17.23 35.06
CA GLN A 369 -22.22 -17.25 36.10
C GLN A 369 -20.81 -17.38 35.54
N TYR A 370 -20.62 -18.20 34.53
CA TYR A 370 -19.32 -18.32 33.84
C TYR A 370 -18.87 -16.99 33.20
N ILE A 371 -19.79 -16.24 32.61
CA ILE A 371 -19.49 -14.91 32.02
C ILE A 371 -19.15 -13.90 33.10
N GLU A 372 -19.87 -13.86 34.22
CA GLU A 372 -19.54 -12.99 35.35
C GLU A 372 -18.17 -13.35 35.97
N ASP A 373 -17.86 -14.62 36.16
CA ASP A 373 -16.58 -15.09 36.69
C ASP A 373 -15.40 -14.71 35.75
N VAL A 374 -15.61 -14.74 34.44
CA VAL A 374 -14.60 -14.31 33.46
C VAL A 374 -14.40 -12.78 33.46
N ILE A 375 -15.48 -12.01 33.61
CA ILE A 375 -15.43 -10.54 33.70
C ILE A 375 -14.72 -10.09 34.98
N ASP A 376 -14.95 -10.77 36.09
CA ASP A 376 -14.35 -10.44 37.39
C ASP A 376 -12.89 -10.92 37.52
N SER A 377 -12.46 -11.92 36.71
CA SER A 377 -11.10 -12.47 36.77
C SER A 377 -10.10 -11.72 35.91
N GLU A 378 -10.56 -10.96 34.90
CA GLU A 378 -9.70 -10.19 34.01
C GLU A 378 -10.21 -8.75 33.88
N PRO A 379 -9.42 -7.70 34.17
CA PRO A 379 -9.84 -6.31 33.99
C PRO A 379 -9.93 -5.97 32.51
N VAL A 380 -11.08 -6.19 31.89
CA VAL A 380 -11.38 -5.76 30.53
C VAL A 380 -11.84 -4.32 30.59
N VAL A 381 -11.01 -3.41 30.13
CA VAL A 381 -11.38 -2.02 29.89
C VAL A 381 -12.04 -1.96 28.51
N LEU A 382 -13.36 -1.92 28.47
CA LEU A 382 -14.14 -1.59 27.27
C LEU A 382 -14.10 -0.06 27.07
N PHE A 383 -13.55 0.39 25.95
CA PHE A 383 -13.66 1.77 25.47
C PHE A 383 -14.75 1.88 24.43
#